data_f495d90cca4b525f73f14cd10b16125b
#
_entry.id   f495d90cca4b525f73f14cd10b16125b
#
_cell.length_a   1.000
_cell.length_b   1.000
_cell.length_c   1.000
_cell.angle_alpha   90.00
_cell.angle_beta   90.00
_cell.angle_gamma   90.00
#
_symmetry.space_group_name_H-M   'P 1'
#
loop_
_entity.id
_entity.type
_entity.pdbx_description
1 polymer ?
#
loop_
_entity_poly.entity_id
_entity_poly.type
_entity_poly.pdbx_seq_one_letter_code
_entity_poly.pdbx_strand_id
1 'polypeptide(L)'
;MKPSPALKQLACVVCLFLVAGLVPVFGAARPTRTSRKHRALAPISHGEPAKDDIADNDDPIVRQIAQDALGHEKGSVLAVDPTTGRILTIINQRMAFSAGFEPCSTIKPFIALAGLQEGVITRDTMIKVGSRRYMDLTEAMAHSNNKFFQEVGTRLGFDRVLRYDRLLGLGQRVGYNIPEEQPGALPFRPPIFGGVARMSSFGEGIRITPFQLASLVSMLANGGTQYYLQYPRTAADRHDFAPRVRQSLDIESLLPDLREGMLAAVLYGTARQSYDPYGEQALGKTGTCNDEGVGGRLGWFVSYADQAHPKIVIVVLLHGGSRIISGPHASEIAGRIYRNLYQRNYFVDSDPTHASTYAAATGASQ
;
A
#
# COMPACT_ATOMS: atom_id res chain seq x y z
N MET A 1 -67.38 -40.49 -13.20
CA MET A 1 -67.81 -41.67 -12.46
C MET A 1 -66.72 -42.02 -11.41
N LYS A 2 -67.05 -41.94 -10.15
CA LYS A 2 -66.36 -42.53 -9.00
C LYS A 2 -66.49 -44.08 -9.08
N PRO A 3 -65.77 -44.96 -8.33
CA PRO A 3 -65.22 -44.66 -6.98
C PRO A 3 -63.85 -45.31 -6.64
N SER A 4 -63.27 -44.85 -5.51
CA SER A 4 -62.44 -45.51 -4.49
C SER A 4 -63.09 -46.85 -3.99
N PRO A 5 -62.54 -47.74 -3.08
CA PRO A 5 -61.53 -47.49 -2.04
C PRO A 5 -60.71 -48.72 -1.54
N ALA A 6 -59.97 -48.51 -0.41
CA ALA A 6 -59.73 -49.35 0.77
C ALA A 6 -58.44 -50.23 0.79
N LEU A 7 -57.51 -49.86 1.65
CA LEU A 7 -57.31 -50.34 3.02
C LEU A 7 -57.30 -51.86 3.23
N LYS A 8 -56.15 -52.42 3.58
CA LYS A 8 -56.05 -53.53 4.56
C LYS A 8 -54.74 -53.44 5.34
N GLN A 9 -54.88 -53.23 6.61
CA GLN A 9 -53.94 -53.53 7.68
C GLN A 9 -53.65 -55.03 7.74
N LEU A 10 -52.44 -55.38 8.11
CA LEU A 10 -52.27 -56.56 8.99
C LEU A 10 -51.01 -56.42 9.82
N ALA A 11 -51.21 -56.44 11.10
CA ALA A 11 -50.21 -56.57 12.14
C ALA A 11 -49.81 -58.03 12.31
N CYS A 12 -48.57 -58.31 12.70
CA CYS A 12 -48.17 -59.49 13.53
C CYS A 12 -46.71 -59.30 13.98
N VAL A 13 -46.54 -59.15 15.21
CA VAL A 13 -46.13 -60.03 16.31
C VAL A 13 -44.64 -59.98 16.62
N VAL A 14 -44.46 -59.53 17.82
CA VAL A 14 -43.30 -59.52 18.73
C VAL A 14 -42.57 -60.87 18.78
N CYS A 15 -41.25 -60.86 18.73
CA CYS A 15 -40.38 -61.82 19.39
C CYS A 15 -39.23 -61.11 20.07
N LEU A 16 -39.31 -61.05 21.40
CA LEU A 16 -38.20 -60.73 22.30
C LEU A 16 -37.16 -61.85 22.23
N PHE A 17 -35.92 -61.49 21.95
CA PHE A 17 -34.77 -62.23 22.44
C PHE A 17 -33.78 -61.28 23.11
N LEU A 18 -33.78 -61.41 24.45
CA LEU A 18 -32.71 -60.86 25.30
C LEU A 18 -31.45 -61.71 25.08
N VAL A 19 -30.43 -61.09 24.48
CA VAL A 19 -29.07 -61.57 24.58
C VAL A 19 -28.26 -60.50 25.23
N ALA A 20 -27.92 -60.70 26.49
CA ALA A 20 -26.97 -59.95 27.23
C ALA A 20 -25.55 -60.20 26.66
N GLY A 21 -25.10 -59.30 25.83
CA GLY A 21 -23.71 -59.27 25.32
C GLY A 21 -23.01 -58.06 25.92
N LEU A 22 -22.01 -58.32 26.77
CA LEU A 22 -21.06 -57.32 27.26
C LEU A 22 -20.37 -56.66 26.07
N VAL A 23 -20.64 -55.42 25.81
CA VAL A 23 -19.87 -54.58 24.88
C VAL A 23 -18.80 -53.87 25.70
N PRO A 24 -17.52 -54.02 25.40
CA PRO A 24 -16.48 -53.22 26.05
C PRO A 24 -16.65 -51.76 25.62
N VAL A 25 -16.81 -50.90 26.58
CA VAL A 25 -16.83 -49.43 26.41
C VAL A 25 -15.41 -49.04 26.01
N PHE A 26 -15.11 -49.00 24.72
CA PHE A 26 -13.95 -48.22 24.24
C PHE A 26 -14.28 -46.74 24.45
N GLY A 27 -13.66 -46.16 25.46
CA GLY A 27 -13.65 -44.72 25.67
C GLY A 27 -13.11 -44.03 24.43
N ALA A 28 -13.99 -43.38 23.65
CA ALA A 28 -13.57 -42.49 22.61
C ALA A 28 -12.80 -41.33 23.25
N ALA A 29 -11.49 -41.37 23.16
CA ALA A 29 -10.63 -40.25 23.49
C ALA A 29 -11.08 -39.05 22.64
N ARG A 30 -11.66 -38.06 23.26
CA ARG A 30 -11.92 -36.77 22.63
C ARG A 30 -10.60 -36.28 22.03
N PRO A 31 -10.54 -35.91 20.73
CA PRO A 31 -9.36 -35.30 20.20
C PRO A 31 -9.13 -34.02 20.99
N THR A 32 -8.05 -33.99 21.75
CA THR A 32 -7.56 -32.77 22.37
C THR A 32 -7.27 -31.81 21.23
N ARG A 33 -8.10 -30.78 21.14
CA ARG A 33 -7.92 -29.64 20.25
C ARG A 33 -6.59 -29.00 20.64
N THR A 34 -5.50 -29.46 19.98
CA THR A 34 -4.24 -28.77 20.05
C THR A 34 -4.46 -27.39 19.49
N SER A 35 -4.69 -26.45 20.37
CA SER A 35 -4.59 -25.03 20.10
C SER A 35 -3.21 -24.84 19.47
N ARG A 36 -3.16 -24.73 18.14
CA ARG A 36 -2.02 -24.13 17.46
C ARG A 36 -1.92 -22.72 18.07
N LYS A 37 -1.10 -22.57 19.07
CA LYS A 37 -0.65 -21.28 19.52
C LYS A 37 -0.05 -20.64 18.30
N HIS A 38 -0.80 -19.74 17.65
CA HIS A 38 -0.20 -18.77 16.76
C HIS A 38 0.94 -18.17 17.57
N ARG A 39 2.16 -18.48 17.14
CA ARG A 39 3.36 -17.89 17.71
C ARG A 39 3.18 -16.40 17.46
N ALA A 40 2.69 -15.70 18.47
CA ALA A 40 2.60 -14.25 18.45
C ALA A 40 4.00 -13.77 18.08
N LEU A 41 4.12 -13.09 16.95
CA LEU A 41 5.35 -12.41 16.59
C LEU A 41 5.72 -11.58 17.79
N ALA A 42 6.95 -11.76 18.29
CA ALA A 42 7.43 -11.02 19.44
C ALA A 42 7.14 -9.52 19.23
N PRO A 43 6.63 -8.82 20.24
CA PRO A 43 6.36 -7.40 20.09
C PRO A 43 7.62 -6.72 19.55
N ILE A 44 7.45 -5.91 18.50
CA ILE A 44 8.56 -5.16 17.90
C ILE A 44 9.16 -4.33 19.02
N SER A 45 10.32 -4.74 19.52
CA SER A 45 11.01 -4.03 20.59
C SER A 45 11.41 -2.66 20.06
N HIS A 46 11.17 -1.65 20.87
CA HIS A 46 11.35 -0.24 20.56
C HIS A 46 12.85 0.15 20.64
N GLY A 47 13.70 -0.49 19.82
CA GLY A 47 15.07 -0.06 19.60
C GLY A 47 15.14 1.12 18.63
N GLU A 48 16.22 1.85 18.65
CA GLU A 48 16.47 2.90 17.65
C GLU A 48 16.28 2.35 16.24
N PRO A 49 15.50 3.02 15.38
CA PRO A 49 15.00 2.44 14.13
C PRO A 49 16.04 1.93 13.15
N ALA A 50 17.29 2.34 13.27
CA ALA A 50 18.34 2.06 12.28
C ALA A 50 19.53 1.23 12.82
N LYS A 51 19.47 0.77 14.08
CA LYS A 51 20.66 0.19 14.76
C LYS A 51 21.14 -1.13 14.15
N ASP A 52 20.22 -1.92 13.59
CA ASP A 52 20.49 -3.25 13.03
C ASP A 52 20.41 -3.26 11.48
N ASP A 53 20.32 -2.08 10.84
CA ASP A 53 20.23 -2.00 9.39
C ASP A 53 21.59 -2.29 8.74
N ILE A 54 21.57 -3.08 7.65
CA ILE A 54 22.74 -3.27 6.78
C ILE A 54 22.65 -2.19 5.68
N ALA A 55 23.57 -1.23 5.71
CA ALA A 55 23.46 0.00 4.93
C ALA A 55 24.73 0.42 4.19
N ASP A 56 25.74 -0.46 4.13
CA ASP A 56 27.09 -0.14 3.58
C ASP A 56 27.07 0.37 2.13
N ASN A 57 26.01 0.05 1.40
CA ASN A 57 25.83 0.40 0.00
C ASN A 57 24.60 1.27 -0.28
N ASP A 58 23.98 1.80 0.75
CA ASP A 58 22.93 2.83 0.63
C ASP A 58 23.52 4.12 0.02
N ASP A 59 22.66 4.94 -0.56
CA ASP A 59 23.01 6.31 -0.86
C ASP A 59 23.24 7.07 0.45
N PRO A 60 24.47 7.54 0.73
CA PRO A 60 24.80 8.09 2.04
C PRO A 60 24.05 9.39 2.35
N ILE A 61 23.76 10.19 1.30
CA ILE A 61 23.05 11.46 1.45
C ILE A 61 21.57 11.18 1.77
N VAL A 62 20.94 10.32 0.96
CA VAL A 62 19.52 9.96 1.15
C VAL A 62 19.34 9.27 2.49
N ARG A 63 20.26 8.36 2.88
CA ARG A 63 20.19 7.66 4.16
C ARG A 63 20.27 8.61 5.34
N GLN A 64 21.28 9.49 5.37
CA GLN A 64 21.44 10.43 6.48
C GLN A 64 20.21 11.32 6.63
N ILE A 65 19.71 11.87 5.53
CA ILE A 65 18.52 12.72 5.52
C ILE A 65 17.29 11.94 6.01
N ALA A 66 17.11 10.70 5.56
CA ALA A 66 15.96 9.87 5.96
C ALA A 66 16.01 9.50 7.45
N GLN A 67 17.19 9.20 7.98
CA GLN A 67 17.40 8.93 9.42
C GLN A 67 17.07 10.16 10.26
N ASP A 68 17.62 11.32 9.89
CA ASP A 68 17.39 12.58 10.60
C ASP A 68 15.90 12.98 10.56
N ALA A 69 15.24 12.78 9.42
CA ALA A 69 13.83 13.09 9.27
C ALA A 69 12.92 12.15 10.05
N LEU A 70 13.22 10.85 10.11
CA LEU A 70 12.46 9.88 10.91
C LEU A 70 12.71 10.09 12.41
N GLY A 71 13.95 10.40 12.81
CA GLY A 71 14.32 10.63 14.19
C GLY A 71 14.02 9.42 15.08
N HIS A 72 13.33 9.64 16.18
CA HIS A 72 12.94 8.60 17.16
C HIS A 72 11.54 8.00 16.89
N GLU A 73 10.94 8.31 15.77
CA GLU A 73 9.61 7.78 15.44
C GLU A 73 9.65 6.27 15.18
N LYS A 74 8.59 5.60 15.61
CA LYS A 74 8.41 4.17 15.35
C LYS A 74 7.93 3.99 13.91
N GLY A 75 8.86 3.89 12.99
CA GLY A 75 8.55 3.87 11.57
C GLY A 75 9.64 3.24 10.73
N SER A 76 9.40 3.25 9.44
CA SER A 76 10.35 2.87 8.39
C SER A 76 10.27 3.88 7.26
N VAL A 77 11.41 4.14 6.63
CA VAL A 77 11.49 4.93 5.40
C VAL A 77 12.15 4.08 4.32
N LEU A 78 11.50 4.00 3.16
CA LEU A 78 12.05 3.38 1.96
C LEU A 78 12.15 4.44 0.87
N ALA A 79 13.36 4.61 0.30
CA ALA A 79 13.63 5.49 -0.81
C ALA A 79 14.06 4.69 -2.04
N VAL A 80 13.46 4.99 -3.21
CA VAL A 80 13.66 4.26 -4.47
C VAL A 80 13.84 5.24 -5.61
N ASP A 81 14.78 4.95 -6.52
CA ASP A 81 14.84 5.58 -7.83
C ASP A 81 13.74 4.98 -8.72
N PRO A 82 12.72 5.77 -9.11
CA PRO A 82 11.60 5.27 -9.88
C PRO A 82 11.94 4.87 -11.32
N THR A 83 13.06 5.35 -11.84
CA THR A 83 13.45 5.13 -13.25
C THR A 83 14.26 3.86 -13.46
N THR A 84 14.76 3.27 -12.37
CA THR A 84 15.62 2.09 -12.40
C THR A 84 15.16 0.97 -11.48
N GLY A 85 14.32 1.28 -10.49
CA GLY A 85 13.94 0.36 -9.41
C GLY A 85 15.03 0.17 -8.35
N ARG A 86 16.14 0.97 -8.40
CA ARG A 86 17.16 0.90 -7.38
C ARG A 86 16.66 1.43 -6.05
N ILE A 87 16.80 0.64 -5.00
CA ILE A 87 16.59 1.08 -3.63
C ILE A 87 17.82 1.91 -3.21
N LEU A 88 17.56 3.14 -2.81
CA LEU A 88 18.58 4.09 -2.37
C LEU A 88 18.88 3.93 -0.89
N THR A 89 17.86 3.71 -0.06
CA THR A 89 18.02 3.40 1.35
C THR A 89 16.76 2.77 1.94
N ILE A 90 16.94 2.00 3.02
CA ILE A 90 15.88 1.48 3.87
C ILE A 90 16.22 1.78 5.32
N ILE A 91 15.45 2.64 5.98
CA ILE A 91 15.55 2.90 7.41
C ILE A 91 14.58 1.98 8.15
N ASN A 92 15.05 1.27 9.17
CA ASN A 92 14.33 0.24 9.88
C ASN A 92 13.90 -0.92 8.96
N GLN A 93 14.92 -1.62 8.44
CA GLN A 93 14.76 -2.78 7.56
C GLN A 93 13.87 -3.86 8.17
N ARG A 94 13.92 -4.07 9.48
CA ARG A 94 13.07 -5.03 10.18
C ARG A 94 11.58 -4.76 9.98
N MET A 95 11.17 -3.50 9.98
CA MET A 95 9.78 -3.12 9.72
C MET A 95 9.46 -3.21 8.23
N ALA A 96 10.36 -2.76 7.36
CA ALA A 96 10.17 -2.82 5.92
C ALA A 96 9.99 -4.26 5.39
N PHE A 97 10.74 -5.22 5.95
CA PHE A 97 10.68 -6.64 5.59
C PHE A 97 9.59 -7.45 6.33
N SER A 98 8.71 -6.80 7.09
CA SER A 98 7.62 -7.50 7.76
C SER A 98 6.58 -8.05 6.76
N ALA A 99 5.66 -8.90 7.25
CA ALA A 99 4.64 -9.55 6.42
C ALA A 99 3.58 -8.58 5.83
N GLY A 100 3.80 -7.28 5.97
CA GLY A 100 2.93 -6.22 5.44
C GLY A 100 1.93 -5.72 6.48
N PHE A 101 1.28 -4.62 6.13
CA PHE A 101 0.32 -3.88 6.95
C PHE A 101 -0.91 -3.54 6.11
N GLU A 102 -2.00 -3.14 6.75
CA GLU A 102 -3.13 -2.59 6.02
C GLU A 102 -2.72 -1.32 5.28
N PRO A 103 -3.05 -1.20 3.97
CA PRO A 103 -2.68 -0.03 3.18
C PRO A 103 -3.40 1.24 3.62
N CYS A 104 -4.50 1.11 4.35
CA CYS A 104 -5.39 2.22 4.64
C CYS A 104 -5.76 2.95 3.33
N SER A 105 -5.76 4.28 3.33
CA SER A 105 -6.10 5.08 2.15
C SER A 105 -5.02 5.14 1.07
N THR A 106 -3.86 4.51 1.24
CA THR A 106 -2.86 4.42 0.15
C THR A 106 -3.27 3.46 -0.96
N ILE A 107 -4.33 2.65 -0.75
CA ILE A 107 -4.95 1.84 -1.80
C ILE A 107 -5.65 2.69 -2.88
N LYS A 108 -6.06 3.91 -2.58
CA LYS A 108 -6.93 4.74 -3.43
C LYS A 108 -6.36 5.09 -4.81
N PRO A 109 -5.08 5.41 -4.99
CA PRO A 109 -4.51 5.59 -6.33
C PRO A 109 -4.66 4.36 -7.23
N PHE A 110 -4.58 3.14 -6.66
CA PHE A 110 -4.79 1.88 -7.41
C PHE A 110 -6.24 1.74 -7.87
N ILE A 111 -7.17 2.04 -6.96
CA ILE A 111 -8.61 2.00 -7.25
C ILE A 111 -9.00 3.07 -8.27
N ALA A 112 -8.39 4.26 -8.19
CA ALA A 112 -8.58 5.31 -9.18
C ALA A 112 -8.07 4.87 -10.55
N LEU A 113 -6.85 4.32 -10.63
CA LEU A 113 -6.29 3.80 -11.87
C LEU A 113 -7.19 2.74 -12.49
N ALA A 114 -7.63 1.76 -11.69
CA ALA A 114 -8.57 0.73 -12.14
C ALA A 114 -9.89 1.33 -12.63
N GLY A 115 -10.43 2.31 -11.90
CA GLY A 115 -11.67 2.99 -12.26
C GLY A 115 -11.60 3.76 -13.57
N LEU A 116 -10.50 4.47 -13.81
CA LEU A 116 -10.22 5.18 -15.05
C LEU A 116 -10.01 4.20 -16.21
N GLN A 117 -9.18 3.17 -16.03
CA GLN A 117 -8.88 2.17 -17.05
C GLN A 117 -10.11 1.37 -17.50
N GLU A 118 -11.00 1.05 -16.57
CA GLU A 118 -12.28 0.34 -16.87
C GLU A 118 -13.40 1.29 -17.31
N GLY A 119 -13.14 2.61 -17.38
CA GLY A 119 -14.14 3.61 -17.79
C GLY A 119 -15.33 3.73 -16.82
N VAL A 120 -15.22 3.24 -15.57
CA VAL A 120 -16.29 3.39 -14.58
C VAL A 120 -16.33 4.78 -13.95
N ILE A 121 -15.23 5.51 -14.08
CA ILE A 121 -15.10 6.94 -13.79
C ILE A 121 -14.21 7.61 -14.82
N THR A 122 -14.38 8.92 -14.95
CA THR A 122 -13.43 9.87 -15.53
C THR A 122 -12.97 10.83 -14.44
N ARG A 123 -12.01 11.71 -14.73
CA ARG A 123 -11.59 12.75 -13.78
C ARG A 123 -12.79 13.56 -13.27
N ASP A 124 -13.68 13.94 -14.17
CA ASP A 124 -14.81 14.83 -13.90
C ASP A 124 -16.08 14.11 -13.40
N THR A 125 -16.00 12.79 -13.20
CA THR A 125 -17.14 12.03 -12.67
C THR A 125 -17.50 12.47 -11.26
N MET A 126 -18.67 13.10 -11.10
CA MET A 126 -19.18 13.58 -9.82
C MET A 126 -19.86 12.45 -9.04
N ILE A 127 -19.32 12.08 -7.90
CA ILE A 127 -19.88 11.08 -6.98
C ILE A 127 -20.43 11.77 -5.74
N LYS A 128 -21.65 11.37 -5.31
CA LYS A 128 -22.30 11.87 -4.11
C LYS A 128 -21.60 11.33 -2.85
N VAL A 129 -21.01 12.22 -2.07
CA VAL A 129 -20.28 11.89 -0.84
C VAL A 129 -20.98 12.36 0.45
N GLY A 130 -22.08 13.07 0.31
CA GLY A 130 -22.89 13.58 1.44
C GLY A 130 -24.30 13.94 0.98
N SER A 131 -25.11 14.50 1.88
CA SER A 131 -26.52 14.87 1.58
C SER A 131 -26.63 15.81 0.38
N ARG A 132 -25.74 16.83 0.30
CA ARG A 132 -25.68 17.83 -0.76
C ARG A 132 -24.27 18.04 -1.30
N ARG A 133 -23.34 17.10 -1.01
CA ARG A 133 -21.93 17.21 -1.41
C ARG A 133 -21.59 16.16 -2.45
N TYR A 134 -20.99 16.62 -3.52
CA TYR A 134 -20.41 15.80 -4.59
C TYR A 134 -18.92 16.10 -4.68
N MET A 135 -18.14 15.17 -5.15
CA MET A 135 -16.71 15.31 -5.42
C MET A 135 -16.39 14.64 -6.75
N ASP A 136 -15.43 15.19 -7.46
CA ASP A 136 -14.70 14.56 -8.55
C ASP A 136 -13.51 13.74 -8.02
N LEU A 137 -12.70 13.18 -8.92
CA LEU A 137 -11.54 12.37 -8.56
C LEU A 137 -10.47 13.21 -7.84
N THR A 138 -10.19 14.42 -8.31
CA THR A 138 -9.17 15.32 -7.74
C THR A 138 -9.49 15.66 -6.29
N GLU A 139 -10.70 16.15 -6.03
CA GLU A 139 -11.15 16.48 -4.67
C GLU A 139 -11.22 15.24 -3.75
N ALA A 140 -11.70 14.12 -4.29
CA ALA A 140 -11.79 12.88 -3.54
C ALA A 140 -10.41 12.33 -3.16
N MET A 141 -9.42 12.46 -4.03
CA MET A 141 -8.03 12.08 -3.77
C MET A 141 -7.38 13.01 -2.75
N ALA A 142 -7.53 14.34 -2.94
CA ALA A 142 -6.99 15.38 -2.06
C ALA A 142 -7.45 15.20 -0.61
N HIS A 143 -8.75 15.03 -0.42
CA HIS A 143 -9.38 14.86 0.89
C HIS A 143 -9.46 13.40 1.35
N SER A 144 -8.93 12.47 0.55
CA SER A 144 -8.96 11.03 0.86
C SER A 144 -10.37 10.51 1.16
N ASN A 145 -11.38 10.94 0.36
CA ASN A 145 -12.78 10.69 0.64
C ASN A 145 -13.15 9.21 0.49
N ASN A 146 -13.59 8.57 1.58
CA ASN A 146 -13.89 7.16 1.58
C ASN A 146 -15.13 6.81 0.74
N LYS A 147 -16.19 7.64 0.80
CA LYS A 147 -17.44 7.35 0.06
C LYS A 147 -17.24 7.35 -1.45
N PHE A 148 -16.39 8.25 -1.96
CA PHE A 148 -16.03 8.25 -3.36
C PHE A 148 -15.41 6.91 -3.79
N PHE A 149 -14.37 6.48 -3.08
CA PHE A 149 -13.65 5.25 -3.41
C PHE A 149 -14.44 3.97 -3.10
N GLN A 150 -15.36 4.00 -2.13
CA GLN A 150 -16.33 2.94 -1.90
C GLN A 150 -17.25 2.76 -3.11
N GLU A 151 -17.76 3.86 -3.66
CA GLU A 151 -18.59 3.84 -4.87
C GLU A 151 -17.82 3.33 -6.08
N VAL A 152 -16.59 3.83 -6.31
CA VAL A 152 -15.73 3.34 -7.40
C VAL A 152 -15.49 1.84 -7.26
N GLY A 153 -15.12 1.36 -6.07
CA GLY A 153 -14.92 -0.06 -5.82
C GLY A 153 -16.19 -0.89 -6.02
N THR A 154 -17.34 -0.36 -5.63
CA THR A 154 -18.64 -1.02 -5.87
C THR A 154 -18.94 -1.14 -7.36
N ARG A 155 -18.70 -0.10 -8.16
CA ARG A 155 -18.87 -0.13 -9.63
C ARG A 155 -17.89 -1.08 -10.31
N LEU A 156 -16.65 -1.17 -9.83
CA LEU A 156 -15.66 -2.13 -10.33
C LEU A 156 -16.08 -3.58 -10.00
N GLY A 157 -16.54 -3.81 -8.79
CA GLY A 157 -16.76 -5.16 -8.25
C GLY A 157 -15.48 -5.84 -7.77
N PHE A 158 -15.63 -6.86 -6.94
CA PHE A 158 -14.51 -7.53 -6.26
C PHE A 158 -13.48 -8.12 -7.24
N ASP A 159 -13.95 -8.80 -8.27
CA ASP A 159 -13.06 -9.50 -9.20
C ASP A 159 -12.14 -8.55 -9.99
N ARG A 160 -12.68 -7.39 -10.41
CA ARG A 160 -11.87 -6.38 -11.09
C ARG A 160 -10.88 -5.72 -10.13
N VAL A 161 -11.32 -5.33 -8.94
CA VAL A 161 -10.41 -4.77 -7.91
C VAL A 161 -9.27 -5.76 -7.65
N LEU A 162 -9.58 -7.02 -7.37
CA LEU A 162 -8.57 -8.04 -7.11
C LEU A 162 -7.63 -8.31 -8.31
N ARG A 163 -8.18 -8.24 -9.55
CA ARG A 163 -7.38 -8.37 -10.76
C ARG A 163 -6.36 -7.23 -10.88
N TYR A 164 -6.78 -5.99 -10.65
CA TYR A 164 -5.87 -4.83 -10.67
C TYR A 164 -4.87 -4.88 -9.52
N ASP A 165 -5.28 -5.25 -8.31
CA ASP A 165 -4.36 -5.42 -7.19
C ASP A 165 -3.22 -6.39 -7.55
N ARG A 166 -3.54 -7.54 -8.15
CA ARG A 166 -2.54 -8.52 -8.61
C ARG A 166 -1.70 -8.01 -9.78
N LEU A 167 -2.32 -7.37 -10.76
CA LEU A 167 -1.63 -6.79 -11.91
C LEU A 167 -0.58 -5.79 -11.44
N LEU A 168 -0.91 -4.98 -10.46
CA LEU A 168 -0.05 -3.95 -9.90
C LEU A 168 0.99 -4.48 -8.90
N GLY A 169 1.01 -5.80 -8.63
CA GLY A 169 2.03 -6.47 -7.82
C GLY A 169 1.67 -6.71 -6.36
N LEU A 170 0.42 -6.40 -5.94
CA LEU A 170 -0.01 -6.72 -4.60
C LEU A 170 -0.14 -8.24 -4.41
N GLY A 171 0.19 -8.73 -3.23
CA GLY A 171 0.22 -10.16 -2.93
C GLY A 171 1.40 -10.90 -3.59
N GLN A 172 2.40 -10.19 -4.10
CA GLN A 172 3.58 -10.73 -4.78
C GLN A 172 4.84 -10.01 -4.31
N ARG A 173 5.99 -10.66 -4.44
CA ARG A 173 7.28 -9.99 -4.30
C ARG A 173 7.53 -9.12 -5.53
N VAL A 174 7.98 -7.91 -5.29
CA VAL A 174 8.36 -6.92 -6.32
C VAL A 174 9.87 -6.69 -6.38
N GLY A 175 10.60 -7.23 -5.42
CA GLY A 175 12.05 -7.22 -5.36
C GLY A 175 12.67 -8.37 -6.16
N TYR A 176 13.84 -8.11 -6.78
CA TYR A 176 14.61 -9.11 -7.52
C TYR A 176 15.63 -9.84 -6.63
N ASN A 177 16.41 -9.10 -5.86
CA ASN A 177 17.50 -9.63 -5.02
C ASN A 177 17.27 -9.37 -3.53
N ILE A 178 15.99 -9.46 -3.08
CA ILE A 178 15.56 -9.14 -1.73
C ILE A 178 14.89 -10.39 -1.12
N PRO A 179 15.67 -11.37 -0.64
CA PRO A 179 15.11 -12.64 -0.14
C PRO A 179 14.23 -12.46 1.09
N GLU A 180 14.43 -11.40 1.88
CA GLU A 180 13.64 -11.08 3.09
C GLU A 180 12.28 -10.48 2.75
N GLU A 181 12.07 -9.96 1.53
CA GLU A 181 10.80 -9.37 1.14
C GLU A 181 9.66 -10.36 1.32
N GLN A 182 8.57 -9.89 1.92
CA GLN A 182 7.34 -10.65 2.06
C GLN A 182 6.33 -10.22 0.97
N PRO A 183 5.52 -11.17 0.46
CA PRO A 183 4.58 -10.87 -0.63
C PRO A 183 3.34 -10.08 -0.17
N GLY A 184 3.19 -9.79 1.12
CA GLY A 184 1.93 -9.28 1.63
C GLY A 184 0.80 -10.30 1.49
N ALA A 185 -0.45 -9.85 1.42
CA ALA A 185 -1.60 -10.74 1.23
C ALA A 185 -2.77 -10.03 0.54
N LEU A 186 -3.51 -10.76 -0.27
CA LEU A 186 -4.77 -10.36 -0.85
C LEU A 186 -5.89 -11.28 -0.38
N PRO A 187 -7.12 -10.77 -0.18
CA PRO A 187 -8.26 -11.60 0.18
C PRO A 187 -8.69 -12.46 -1.03
N PHE A 188 -9.15 -13.69 -0.76
CA PHE A 188 -9.69 -14.59 -1.79
C PHE A 188 -11.20 -14.41 -2.01
N ARG A 189 -11.87 -13.66 -1.15
CA ARG A 189 -13.28 -13.30 -1.21
C ARG A 189 -13.47 -11.89 -0.64
N PRO A 190 -14.57 -11.21 -0.98
CA PRO A 190 -14.84 -9.89 -0.40
C PRO A 190 -14.79 -9.92 1.12
N PRO A 191 -14.23 -8.89 1.78
CA PRO A 191 -14.28 -8.76 3.23
C PRO A 191 -15.72 -8.88 3.77
N ILE A 192 -15.89 -9.55 4.91
CA ILE A 192 -17.22 -9.79 5.51
C ILE A 192 -17.89 -8.46 5.86
N PHE A 193 -17.13 -7.51 6.37
CA PHE A 193 -17.64 -6.20 6.74
C PHE A 193 -17.35 -5.17 5.65
N GLY A 194 -18.41 -4.65 5.03
CA GLY A 194 -18.33 -3.60 4.01
C GLY A 194 -17.81 -4.03 2.63
N GLY A 195 -17.50 -5.32 2.44
CA GLY A 195 -17.22 -5.90 1.13
C GLY A 195 -16.12 -5.16 0.33
N VAL A 196 -16.27 -5.17 -0.99
CA VAL A 196 -15.35 -4.48 -1.93
C VAL A 196 -15.30 -2.97 -1.67
N ALA A 197 -16.37 -2.36 -1.18
CA ALA A 197 -16.40 -0.94 -0.89
C ALA A 197 -15.36 -0.54 0.18
N ARG A 198 -15.31 -1.27 1.30
CA ARG A 198 -14.28 -1.03 2.32
C ARG A 198 -12.88 -1.44 1.83
N MET A 199 -12.77 -2.55 1.12
CA MET A 199 -11.52 -2.96 0.48
C MET A 199 -10.93 -1.83 -0.39
N SER A 200 -11.76 -1.16 -1.20
CA SER A 200 -11.34 -0.10 -2.11
C SER A 200 -11.06 1.25 -1.44
N SER A 201 -11.54 1.48 -0.23
CA SER A 201 -11.37 2.77 0.47
C SER A 201 -10.38 2.73 1.62
N PHE A 202 -10.26 1.58 2.28
CA PHE A 202 -9.40 1.36 3.45
C PHE A 202 -8.34 0.27 3.22
N GLY A 203 -8.50 -0.55 2.17
CA GLY A 203 -7.65 -1.73 1.96
C GLY A 203 -7.98 -2.89 2.89
N GLU A 204 -9.22 -2.95 3.40
CA GLU A 204 -9.63 -4.01 4.31
C GLU A 204 -9.41 -5.40 3.71
N GLY A 205 -8.78 -6.28 4.47
CA GLY A 205 -8.40 -7.62 4.01
C GLY A 205 -7.13 -7.67 3.14
N ILE A 206 -6.55 -6.53 2.79
CA ILE A 206 -5.29 -6.43 2.05
C ILE A 206 -4.15 -6.18 3.04
N ARG A 207 -3.00 -6.80 2.79
CA ARG A 207 -1.75 -6.48 3.47
C ARG A 207 -0.68 -6.18 2.43
N ILE A 208 -0.11 -4.97 2.50
CA ILE A 208 0.95 -4.54 1.60
C ILE A 208 2.24 -4.25 2.35
N THR A 209 3.34 -4.37 1.64
CA THR A 209 4.67 -4.00 2.14
C THR A 209 5.06 -2.60 1.62
N PRO A 210 6.01 -1.93 2.28
CA PRO A 210 6.59 -0.70 1.73
C PRO A 210 7.14 -0.87 0.32
N PHE A 211 7.67 -2.05 -0.02
CA PHE A 211 8.20 -2.36 -1.35
C PHE A 211 7.13 -2.33 -2.44
N GLN A 212 5.98 -2.99 -2.18
CA GLN A 212 4.87 -3.01 -3.13
C GLN A 212 4.34 -1.60 -3.38
N LEU A 213 4.23 -0.79 -2.32
CA LEU A 213 3.76 0.59 -2.43
C LEU A 213 4.77 1.47 -3.17
N ALA A 214 6.08 1.30 -2.91
CA ALA A 214 7.14 2.00 -3.64
C ALA A 214 7.17 1.62 -5.11
N SER A 215 7.12 0.33 -5.43
CA SER A 215 7.11 -0.18 -6.81
C SER A 215 5.97 0.39 -7.63
N LEU A 216 4.76 0.46 -7.03
CA LEU A 216 3.61 1.02 -7.71
C LEU A 216 3.76 2.52 -7.95
N VAL A 217 4.12 3.29 -6.92
CA VAL A 217 4.24 4.74 -7.08
C VAL A 217 5.41 5.10 -7.99
N SER A 218 6.47 4.28 -8.03
CA SER A 218 7.52 4.40 -9.05
C SER A 218 6.98 4.26 -10.47
N MET A 219 6.09 3.29 -10.70
CA MET A 219 5.41 3.11 -12.00
C MET A 219 4.54 4.33 -12.36
N LEU A 220 3.78 4.90 -11.41
CA LEU A 220 3.00 6.12 -11.65
C LEU A 220 3.90 7.34 -11.92
N ALA A 221 5.07 7.40 -11.29
CA ALA A 221 6.02 8.48 -11.48
C ALA A 221 6.67 8.45 -12.87
N ASN A 222 7.07 7.26 -13.35
CA ASN A 222 7.90 7.10 -14.55
C ASN A 222 7.12 6.83 -15.85
N GLY A 223 5.79 6.95 -15.86
CA GLY A 223 5.02 6.82 -17.10
C GLY A 223 4.42 5.43 -17.34
N GLY A 224 4.50 4.47 -16.41
CA GLY A 224 3.84 3.17 -16.53
C GLY A 224 4.78 1.96 -16.53
N THR A 225 6.09 2.17 -16.42
CA THR A 225 7.05 1.07 -16.35
C THR A 225 7.26 0.63 -14.89
N GLN A 226 6.92 -0.60 -14.59
CA GLN A 226 7.19 -1.19 -13.28
C GLN A 226 8.50 -1.97 -13.33
N TYR A 227 9.50 -1.49 -12.59
CA TYR A 227 10.77 -2.18 -12.41
C TYR A 227 10.69 -3.14 -11.21
N TYR A 228 11.45 -4.24 -11.26
CA TYR A 228 11.79 -4.97 -10.05
C TYR A 228 12.62 -4.07 -9.14
N LEU A 229 12.26 -3.99 -7.88
CA LEU A 229 13.08 -3.29 -6.91
C LEU A 229 14.37 -4.08 -6.66
N GLN A 230 15.49 -3.42 -6.64
CA GLN A 230 16.79 -4.03 -6.41
C GLN A 230 17.51 -3.29 -5.30
N TYR A 231 18.03 -4.04 -4.35
CA TYR A 231 18.79 -3.49 -3.23
C TYR A 231 20.25 -3.95 -3.30
N PRO A 232 21.14 -3.13 -3.93
CA PRO A 232 22.55 -3.44 -3.97
C PRO A 232 23.18 -3.40 -2.58
N ARG A 233 23.58 -4.55 -2.05
CA ARG A 233 24.15 -4.68 -0.69
C ARG A 233 25.64 -4.80 -0.66
N THR A 234 26.25 -5.11 -1.79
CA THR A 234 27.69 -5.26 -1.95
C THR A 234 28.23 -4.32 -3.03
N ALA A 235 29.53 -4.11 -3.06
CA ALA A 235 30.18 -3.37 -4.13
C ALA A 235 29.97 -4.06 -5.51
N ALA A 236 29.93 -5.38 -5.53
CA ALA A 236 29.61 -6.16 -6.73
C ALA A 236 28.17 -5.90 -7.20
N ASP A 237 27.18 -5.94 -6.29
CA ASP A 237 25.78 -5.64 -6.64
C ASP A 237 25.63 -4.24 -7.22
N ARG A 238 26.41 -3.27 -6.75
CA ARG A 238 26.40 -1.90 -7.29
C ARG A 238 27.05 -1.82 -8.68
N HIS A 239 28.15 -2.54 -8.87
CA HIS A 239 28.88 -2.60 -10.15
C HIS A 239 28.03 -3.27 -11.23
N ASP A 240 27.35 -4.37 -10.86
CA ASP A 240 26.56 -5.21 -11.79
C ASP A 240 25.10 -4.77 -11.86
N PHE A 241 24.75 -3.63 -11.23
CA PHE A 241 23.39 -3.13 -11.23
C PHE A 241 22.93 -2.78 -12.65
N ALA A 242 21.81 -3.38 -13.05
CA ALA A 242 21.09 -3.01 -14.26
C ALA A 242 19.58 -2.97 -13.98
N PRO A 243 18.86 -1.96 -14.45
CA PRO A 243 17.41 -1.90 -14.33
C PRO A 243 16.75 -3.15 -14.93
N ARG A 244 15.77 -3.72 -14.20
CA ARG A 244 15.03 -4.92 -14.63
C ARG A 244 13.55 -4.58 -14.71
N VAL A 245 13.02 -4.52 -15.92
CA VAL A 245 11.59 -4.28 -16.14
C VAL A 245 10.81 -5.52 -15.70
N ARG A 246 9.83 -5.33 -14.83
CA ARG A 246 8.84 -6.34 -14.45
C ARG A 246 7.69 -6.39 -15.46
N GLN A 247 7.17 -5.22 -15.80
CA GLN A 247 6.14 -5.02 -16.82
C GLN A 247 6.05 -3.55 -17.21
N SER A 248 5.41 -3.28 -18.34
CA SER A 248 4.99 -1.93 -18.74
C SER A 248 3.49 -1.93 -18.97
N LEU A 249 2.82 -0.93 -18.43
CA LEU A 249 1.37 -0.74 -18.57
C LEU A 249 1.11 0.52 -19.40
N ASP A 250 0.17 0.42 -20.32
CA ASP A 250 -0.30 1.57 -21.09
C ASP A 250 -1.28 2.39 -20.25
N ILE A 251 -0.72 3.24 -19.40
CA ILE A 251 -1.46 4.10 -18.46
C ILE A 251 -1.08 5.58 -18.59
N GLU A 252 -0.20 5.93 -19.51
CA GLU A 252 0.34 7.27 -19.65
C GLU A 252 -0.76 8.33 -19.79
N SER A 253 -1.79 8.03 -20.59
CA SER A 253 -2.95 8.91 -20.79
C SER A 253 -3.81 9.14 -19.54
N LEU A 254 -3.72 8.25 -18.52
CA LEU A 254 -4.48 8.32 -17.27
C LEU A 254 -3.69 9.02 -16.14
N LEU A 255 -2.36 9.13 -16.30
CA LEU A 255 -1.50 9.68 -15.26
C LEU A 255 -1.79 11.13 -14.92
N PRO A 256 -2.12 12.04 -15.86
CA PRO A 256 -2.47 13.41 -15.51
C PRO A 256 -3.61 13.49 -14.49
N ASP A 257 -4.67 12.70 -14.66
CA ASP A 257 -5.84 12.68 -13.78
C ASP A 257 -5.50 12.19 -12.36
N LEU A 258 -4.61 11.20 -12.26
CA LEU A 258 -4.13 10.68 -10.98
C LEU A 258 -3.18 11.67 -10.29
N ARG A 259 -2.25 12.24 -11.06
CA ARG A 259 -1.22 13.16 -10.56
C ARG A 259 -1.84 14.43 -9.99
N GLU A 260 -2.87 14.97 -10.65
CA GLU A 260 -3.59 16.15 -10.19
C GLU A 260 -4.18 15.92 -8.78
N GLY A 261 -4.83 14.78 -8.55
CA GLY A 261 -5.37 14.43 -7.22
C GLY A 261 -4.29 14.20 -6.16
N MET A 262 -3.15 13.59 -6.54
CA MET A 262 -2.00 13.39 -5.65
C MET A 262 -1.30 14.71 -5.32
N LEU A 263 -1.21 15.63 -6.27
CA LEU A 263 -0.71 17.00 -6.06
C LEU A 263 -1.64 17.80 -5.15
N ALA A 264 -2.94 17.77 -5.41
CA ALA A 264 -3.95 18.42 -4.60
C ALA A 264 -3.93 17.95 -3.14
N ALA A 265 -3.61 16.66 -2.90
CA ALA A 265 -3.43 16.14 -1.54
C ALA A 265 -2.29 16.84 -0.79
N VAL A 266 -1.24 17.25 -1.48
CA VAL A 266 -0.09 17.97 -0.93
C VAL A 266 -0.38 19.46 -0.82
N LEU A 267 -1.00 20.09 -1.82
CA LEU A 267 -1.24 21.53 -1.82
C LEU A 267 -2.23 21.98 -0.73
N TYR A 268 -3.35 21.28 -0.60
CA TYR A 268 -4.43 21.66 0.32
C TYR A 268 -5.13 20.49 1.02
N GLY A 269 -4.75 19.24 0.68
CA GLY A 269 -5.41 18.06 1.19
C GLY A 269 -4.73 17.45 2.42
N THR A 270 -4.83 16.12 2.52
CA THR A 270 -4.40 15.34 3.69
C THR A 270 -2.88 15.26 3.86
N ALA A 271 -2.09 15.57 2.83
CA ALA A 271 -0.63 15.57 2.85
C ALA A 271 -0.02 16.98 2.93
N ARG A 272 -0.81 18.00 3.29
CA ARG A 272 -0.35 19.39 3.31
C ARG A 272 0.90 19.63 4.18
N GLN A 273 1.18 18.77 5.14
CA GLN A 273 2.39 18.85 5.96
C GLN A 273 3.69 18.57 5.19
N SER A 274 3.61 17.96 4.00
CA SER A 274 4.76 17.78 3.11
C SER A 274 4.99 18.94 2.15
N TYR A 275 4.08 19.90 2.07
CA TYR A 275 4.18 21.03 1.17
C TYR A 275 5.33 21.97 1.54
N ASP A 276 6.12 22.34 0.55
CA ASP A 276 7.16 23.35 0.65
C ASP A 276 7.05 24.30 -0.55
N PRO A 277 6.74 25.59 -0.34
CA PRO A 277 6.59 26.55 -1.43
C PRO A 277 7.90 26.91 -2.13
N TYR A 278 9.03 26.58 -1.53
CA TYR A 278 10.38 26.90 -2.03
C TYR A 278 11.18 25.67 -2.46
N GLY A 279 10.65 24.49 -2.19
CA GLY A 279 11.29 23.22 -2.46
C GLY A 279 10.68 22.47 -3.63
N GLU A 280 11.16 21.25 -3.82
CA GLU A 280 10.64 20.37 -4.85
C GLU A 280 9.20 19.94 -4.55
N GLN A 281 8.34 20.06 -5.54
CA GLN A 281 6.92 19.73 -5.40
C GLN A 281 6.69 18.23 -5.35
N ALA A 282 6.29 17.72 -4.20
CA ALA A 282 5.91 16.33 -4.06
C ALA A 282 4.45 16.08 -4.49
N LEU A 283 4.21 14.89 -5.01
CA LEU A 283 2.89 14.32 -5.26
C LEU A 283 2.73 13.06 -4.40
N GLY A 284 1.61 12.90 -3.69
CA GLY A 284 1.54 11.77 -2.78
C GLY A 284 0.16 11.43 -2.25
N LYS A 285 0.12 10.33 -1.49
CA LYS A 285 -1.10 9.85 -0.84
C LYS A 285 -0.83 9.41 0.59
N THR A 286 -1.65 9.93 1.50
CA THR A 286 -1.65 9.54 2.91
C THR A 286 -2.55 8.35 3.18
N GLY A 287 -2.19 7.55 4.19
CA GLY A 287 -3.03 6.52 4.77
C GLY A 287 -3.04 6.61 6.30
N THR A 288 -4.18 6.45 6.92
CA THR A 288 -4.32 6.37 8.38
C THR A 288 -5.41 5.37 8.71
N CYS A 289 -5.09 4.36 9.50
CA CYS A 289 -6.06 3.41 10.06
C CYS A 289 -5.49 2.73 11.32
N ASN A 290 -6.30 1.90 11.96
CA ASN A 290 -5.80 0.93 12.93
C ASN A 290 -5.46 -0.35 12.18
N ASP A 291 -4.35 -0.99 12.53
CA ASP A 291 -4.00 -2.31 11.99
C ASP A 291 -4.67 -3.40 12.84
N GLU A 292 -5.67 -4.06 12.29
CA GLU A 292 -6.39 -5.13 12.99
C GLU A 292 -5.54 -6.41 13.10
N GLY A 293 -4.56 -6.61 12.20
CA GLY A 293 -3.72 -7.80 12.17
C GLY A 293 -2.58 -7.79 13.17
N VAL A 294 -1.87 -6.67 13.27
CA VAL A 294 -0.70 -6.51 14.17
C VAL A 294 -1.07 -5.73 15.44
N GLY A 295 -2.18 -5.00 15.38
CA GLY A 295 -2.61 -4.06 16.39
C GLY A 295 -1.87 -2.73 16.30
N GLY A 296 -2.45 -1.70 16.90
CA GLY A 296 -1.90 -0.36 16.86
C GLY A 296 -2.40 0.49 15.69
N ARG A 297 -1.80 1.64 15.52
CA ARG A 297 -2.19 2.65 14.55
C ARG A 297 -1.14 2.74 13.43
N LEU A 298 -1.60 2.94 12.22
CA LEU A 298 -0.76 3.10 11.03
C LEU A 298 -0.85 4.53 10.51
N GLY A 299 0.30 5.07 10.15
CA GLY A 299 0.45 6.29 9.39
C GLY A 299 1.30 6.01 8.15
N TRP A 300 0.71 6.15 6.96
CA TRP A 300 1.39 5.97 5.69
C TRP A 300 1.48 7.28 4.93
N PHE A 301 2.59 7.49 4.27
CA PHE A 301 2.69 8.42 3.17
C PHE A 301 3.57 7.83 2.10
N VAL A 302 3.07 7.83 0.87
CA VAL A 302 3.85 7.48 -0.32
C VAL A 302 3.80 8.63 -1.29
N SER A 303 4.96 8.99 -1.85
CA SER A 303 5.10 10.15 -2.69
C SER A 303 6.32 10.05 -3.61
N TYR A 304 6.33 10.87 -4.62
CA TYR A 304 7.52 11.14 -5.44
C TYR A 304 7.64 12.65 -5.66
N ALA A 305 8.83 13.10 -5.97
CA ALA A 305 9.12 14.49 -6.29
C ALA A 305 9.73 14.60 -7.68
N ASP A 306 9.67 15.81 -8.23
CA ASP A 306 9.99 16.15 -9.62
C ASP A 306 9.06 15.44 -10.61
N GLN A 307 7.97 16.10 -10.95
CA GLN A 307 6.94 15.53 -11.82
C GLN A 307 7.46 15.31 -13.26
N ALA A 308 8.37 16.16 -13.70
CA ALA A 308 8.92 16.09 -15.06
C ALA A 308 10.02 15.03 -15.18
N HIS A 309 10.87 14.93 -14.15
CA HIS A 309 12.02 14.02 -14.12
C HIS A 309 12.09 13.32 -12.74
N PRO A 310 11.18 12.37 -12.45
CA PRO A 310 11.06 11.80 -11.13
C PRO A 310 12.35 11.07 -10.71
N LYS A 311 13.02 11.59 -9.68
CA LYS A 311 14.30 11.06 -9.19
C LYS A 311 14.18 10.18 -7.97
N ILE A 312 13.12 10.35 -7.20
CA ILE A 312 12.98 9.63 -5.94
C ILE A 312 11.51 9.41 -5.56
N VAL A 313 11.21 8.20 -5.16
CA VAL A 313 9.97 7.82 -4.44
C VAL A 313 10.31 7.62 -2.98
N ILE A 314 9.51 8.20 -2.10
CA ILE A 314 9.62 8.05 -0.65
C ILE A 314 8.37 7.37 -0.12
N VAL A 315 8.55 6.29 0.63
CA VAL A 315 7.51 5.64 1.44
C VAL A 315 7.86 5.82 2.90
N VAL A 316 6.98 6.45 3.65
CA VAL A 316 7.07 6.54 5.11
C VAL A 316 5.95 5.71 5.72
N LEU A 317 6.31 4.77 6.58
CA LEU A 317 5.41 3.97 7.40
C LEU A 317 5.66 4.25 8.87
N LEU A 318 4.64 4.67 9.59
CA LEU A 318 4.63 4.81 11.04
C LEU A 318 3.71 3.77 11.67
N HIS A 319 4.12 3.15 12.78
CA HIS A 319 3.32 2.15 13.47
C HIS A 319 3.48 2.25 15.00
N GLY A 320 2.36 2.28 15.72
CA GLY A 320 2.36 2.26 17.19
C GLY A 320 1.03 2.65 17.83
N GLY A 321 1.02 2.82 19.16
CA GLY A 321 -0.20 3.11 19.93
C GLY A 321 -0.56 4.60 20.07
N SER A 322 0.30 5.52 19.64
CA SER A 322 0.07 6.95 19.80
C SER A 322 -0.93 7.50 18.78
N ARG A 323 -1.77 8.47 19.19
CA ARG A 323 -2.69 9.19 18.29
C ARG A 323 -1.98 10.09 17.28
N ILE A 324 -0.71 10.45 17.52
CA ILE A 324 0.11 11.23 16.60
C ILE A 324 0.38 10.43 15.31
N ILE A 325 0.48 9.10 15.41
CA ILE A 325 0.70 8.22 14.26
C ILE A 325 -0.44 8.36 13.27
N SER A 326 -0.14 8.96 12.12
CA SER A 326 -1.11 9.27 11.09
C SER A 326 -0.43 9.53 9.75
N GLY A 327 -1.20 9.49 8.65
CA GLY A 327 -0.72 9.83 7.33
C GLY A 327 -0.21 11.27 7.21
N PRO A 328 -0.91 12.28 7.75
CA PRO A 328 -0.38 13.65 7.82
C PRO A 328 1.00 13.72 8.49
N HIS A 329 1.20 13.04 9.63
CA HIS A 329 2.51 13.01 10.28
C HIS A 329 3.58 12.29 9.44
N ALA A 330 3.23 11.18 8.79
CA ALA A 330 4.12 10.54 7.82
C ALA A 330 4.47 11.46 6.65
N SER A 331 3.52 12.29 6.18
CA SER A 331 3.76 13.27 5.12
C SER A 331 4.70 14.41 5.56
N GLU A 332 4.65 14.82 6.84
CA GLU A 332 5.59 15.79 7.42
C GLU A 332 7.03 15.27 7.37
N ILE A 333 7.23 13.98 7.72
CA ILE A 333 8.55 13.35 7.67
C ILE A 333 9.09 13.34 6.23
N ALA A 334 8.27 12.94 5.26
CA ALA A 334 8.66 12.97 3.85
C ALA A 334 8.94 14.40 3.37
N GLY A 335 8.16 15.38 3.80
CA GLY A 335 8.41 16.80 3.51
C GLY A 335 9.77 17.28 4.02
N ARG A 336 10.18 16.84 5.23
CA ARG A 336 11.54 17.11 5.73
C ARG A 336 12.61 16.46 4.85
N ILE A 337 12.37 15.23 4.36
CA ILE A 337 13.31 14.56 3.45
C ILE A 337 13.45 15.36 2.16
N TYR A 338 12.36 15.70 1.48
CA TYR A 338 12.40 16.46 0.22
C TYR A 338 13.08 17.82 0.37
N ARG A 339 12.76 18.56 1.44
CA ARG A 339 13.40 19.87 1.73
C ARG A 339 14.91 19.74 1.90
N ASN A 340 15.38 18.75 2.66
CA ASN A 340 16.80 18.54 2.86
C ASN A 340 17.50 18.06 1.58
N LEU A 341 16.86 17.23 0.76
CA LEU A 341 17.37 16.85 -0.55
C LEU A 341 17.48 18.05 -1.49
N TYR A 342 16.45 18.90 -1.53
CA TYR A 342 16.44 20.14 -2.32
C TYR A 342 17.57 21.07 -1.91
N GLN A 343 17.76 21.31 -0.62
CA GLN A 343 18.84 22.15 -0.09
C GLN A 343 20.24 21.62 -0.43
N ARG A 344 20.37 20.34 -0.73
CA ARG A 344 21.62 19.70 -1.17
C ARG A 344 21.73 19.56 -2.69
N ASN A 345 20.89 20.25 -3.43
CA ASN A 345 20.82 20.22 -4.90
C ASN A 345 20.62 18.82 -5.49
N TYR A 346 19.96 17.92 -4.77
CA TYR A 346 19.74 16.54 -5.23
C TYR A 346 18.89 16.47 -6.52
N PHE A 347 17.99 17.43 -6.72
CA PHE A 347 17.11 17.49 -7.88
C PHE A 347 17.74 18.23 -9.08
N VAL A 348 18.87 18.90 -8.90
CA VAL A 348 19.58 19.57 -10.01
C VAL A 348 20.29 18.50 -10.84
N ASP A 349 20.01 18.47 -12.15
CA ASP A 349 20.77 17.62 -13.05
C ASP A 349 22.21 18.14 -13.14
N SER A 350 23.16 17.23 -13.01
CA SER A 350 24.59 17.54 -13.20
C SER A 350 24.95 17.83 -14.66
N ASP A 351 23.95 17.82 -15.56
CA ASP A 351 24.14 18.17 -16.98
C ASP A 351 24.02 19.70 -17.15
N PRO A 352 25.12 20.40 -17.54
CA PRO A 352 25.13 21.84 -17.67
C PRO A 352 24.19 22.39 -18.76
N THR A 353 23.63 21.54 -19.62
CA THR A 353 22.67 21.96 -20.67
C THR A 353 21.28 22.31 -20.13
N HIS A 354 20.89 21.82 -18.96
CA HIS A 354 19.59 22.10 -18.36
C HIS A 354 19.61 23.24 -17.30
N ALA A 355 20.76 23.70 -16.85
CA ALA A 355 20.85 24.81 -15.87
C ALA A 355 20.37 26.17 -16.43
N SER A 356 20.16 26.31 -17.73
CA SER A 356 19.76 27.56 -18.38
C SER A 356 18.28 27.89 -18.32
N THR A 357 17.40 26.91 -18.08
CA THR A 357 15.96 27.11 -18.16
C THR A 357 15.35 27.63 -16.84
N TYR A 358 15.95 27.33 -15.70
CA TYR A 358 15.46 27.78 -14.40
C TYR A 358 15.87 29.22 -14.04
N ALA A 359 17.00 29.69 -14.54
CA ALA A 359 17.45 31.09 -14.33
C ALA A 359 16.60 32.13 -15.08
N ALA A 360 15.94 31.72 -16.16
CA ALA A 360 15.12 32.63 -16.97
C ALA A 360 13.70 32.87 -16.39
N ALA A 361 13.22 32.01 -15.52
CA ALA A 361 11.87 32.14 -14.92
C ALA A 361 11.84 33.02 -13.66
N THR A 362 12.99 33.28 -13.03
CA THR A 362 13.10 34.10 -11.81
C THR A 362 13.60 35.53 -12.06
N GLY A 363 13.88 35.89 -13.29
CA GLY A 363 14.49 37.18 -13.68
C GLY A 363 13.54 38.24 -14.24
N ALA A 364 12.23 38.09 -14.17
CA ALA A 364 11.27 39.09 -14.69
C ALA A 364 10.39 39.65 -13.60
N SER A 365 10.96 40.50 -12.73
CA SER A 365 10.27 41.67 -12.11
C SER A 365 11.27 42.47 -11.29
N GLN A 366 11.89 43.40 -11.94
CA GLN A 366 12.32 44.67 -11.34
C GLN A 366 11.54 45.80 -11.98
#